data_9a5d080f787663bf6f744548a1523df2
#
_entry.id   9a5d080f787663bf6f744548a1523df2
#
_cell.length_a   1.000
_cell.length_b   1.000
_cell.length_c   1.000
_cell.angle_alpha   90.00
_cell.angle_beta   90.00
_cell.angle_gamma   90.00
#
_symmetry.space_group_name_H-M   'P 1'
#
loop_
_entity.id
_entity.type
_entity.pdbx_description
1 polymer ?
#
loop_
_entity_poly.entity_id
_entity_poly.type
_entity_poly.pdbx_seq_one_letter_code
_entity_poly.pdbx_strand_id
1 'polypeptide(L)'
;MCIRDSTKNDIIRSYDNAIGTDGSIAILKGNLAPEGAVIKHTACPKEMFKSVLHARPFDSEEECLDAVLKHKVQKGDAVFIRYEGPKGSGMPEMFYTSEAISSDKELGKSIALITDGRFSGASTGPVIGHCSPEAVDGGPIALVEEDDLIEIDVMERKLNIVGVNGERKSMEEIDEILKLSLIHISEPTRRSYI
;
A
#
# COMPACT_ATOMS: atom_id res chain seq x y z
N MET A 1 3.75 33.04 -27.58
CA MET A 1 4.69 33.27 -26.46
C MET A 1 5.35 31.93 -26.16
N CYS A 2 6.62 31.77 -26.52
CA CYS A 2 7.34 30.51 -26.31
C CYS A 2 7.77 30.41 -24.85
N ILE A 3 7.43 29.30 -24.19
CA ILE A 3 7.82 28.93 -22.81
C ILE A 3 9.35 28.94 -22.62
N ARG A 4 10.14 29.02 -23.70
CA ARG A 4 11.60 29.06 -23.69
C ARG A 4 12.22 30.32 -23.06
N ASP A 5 11.47 31.39 -22.89
CA ASP A 5 12.03 32.68 -22.43
C ASP A 5 11.96 32.83 -20.89
N SER A 6 11.40 31.84 -20.18
CA SER A 6 11.26 31.84 -18.71
C SER A 6 12.40 31.11 -18.00
N THR A 7 13.59 31.05 -18.57
CA THR A 7 14.76 30.32 -18.07
C THR A 7 15.44 30.90 -16.82
N LYS A 8 14.90 31.96 -16.24
CA LYS A 8 15.37 32.53 -14.97
C LYS A 8 14.34 32.28 -13.84
N ASN A 9 13.90 31.06 -13.72
CA ASN A 9 12.89 30.71 -12.74
C ASN A 9 13.45 29.66 -11.80
N ASP A 10 13.59 29.98 -10.51
CA ASP A 10 14.05 29.08 -9.46
C ASP A 10 13.08 27.93 -9.18
N ILE A 11 11.88 27.94 -9.74
CA ILE A 11 10.85 26.91 -9.61
C ILE A 11 11.14 25.75 -10.57
N ILE A 12 11.47 26.05 -11.85
CA ILE A 12 11.84 25.04 -12.85
C ILE A 12 13.36 25.03 -12.95
N ARG A 13 13.99 24.09 -12.29
CA ARG A 13 15.45 23.97 -12.21
C ARG A 13 16.01 23.16 -13.37
N SER A 14 17.26 23.44 -13.72
CA SER A 14 18.02 22.59 -14.66
C SER A 14 18.31 21.23 -14.03
N TYR A 15 18.64 20.25 -14.86
CA TYR A 15 19.03 18.90 -14.41
C TYR A 15 20.20 18.95 -13.41
N ASP A 16 21.20 19.78 -13.67
CA ASP A 16 22.38 19.92 -12.81
C ASP A 16 22.10 20.64 -11.48
N ASN A 17 20.95 21.27 -11.35
CA ASN A 17 20.48 21.94 -10.12
C ASN A 17 19.10 21.43 -9.69
N ALA A 18 18.85 20.15 -9.89
CA ALA A 18 17.60 19.51 -9.49
C ALA A 18 17.38 19.56 -7.98
N ILE A 19 16.11 19.59 -7.54
CA ILE A 19 15.74 19.55 -6.12
C ILE A 19 16.04 18.18 -5.51
N GLY A 20 15.97 17.11 -6.31
CA GLY A 20 16.27 15.75 -5.93
C GLY A 20 16.88 14.97 -7.08
N THR A 21 17.57 13.89 -6.77
CA THR A 21 18.22 13.01 -7.73
C THR A 21 17.27 11.98 -8.32
N ASP A 22 16.14 11.72 -7.64
CA ASP A 22 15.14 10.72 -8.00
C ASP A 22 13.77 11.35 -8.26
N GLY A 23 12.93 10.63 -9.01
CA GLY A 23 11.50 10.93 -9.12
C GLY A 23 10.79 10.74 -7.77
N SER A 24 9.58 11.29 -7.63
CA SER A 24 8.82 11.22 -6.36
C SER A 24 8.07 9.91 -6.15
N ILE A 25 7.95 9.09 -7.20
CA ILE A 25 7.19 7.83 -7.21
C ILE A 25 8.15 6.65 -7.31
N ALA A 26 7.89 5.63 -6.52
CA ALA A 26 8.56 4.35 -6.59
C ALA A 26 7.56 3.21 -6.88
N ILE A 27 7.98 2.26 -7.70
CA ILE A 27 7.24 1.01 -7.91
C ILE A 27 7.86 -0.05 -7.02
N LEU A 28 7.05 -0.60 -6.12
CA LEU A 28 7.43 -1.72 -5.26
C LEU A 28 6.96 -3.02 -5.89
N LYS A 29 7.72 -4.10 -5.72
CA LYS A 29 7.38 -5.46 -6.17
C LYS A 29 7.70 -6.47 -5.10
N GLY A 30 6.99 -7.59 -5.13
CA GLY A 30 7.22 -8.70 -4.21
C GLY A 30 6.08 -9.69 -4.27
N ASN A 31 6.08 -10.64 -3.34
CA ASN A 31 5.03 -11.66 -3.28
C ASN A 31 3.64 -11.07 -2.96
N LEU A 32 3.59 -9.89 -2.31
CA LEU A 32 2.32 -9.19 -2.05
C LEU A 32 1.80 -8.43 -3.28
N ALA A 33 2.69 -7.91 -4.12
CA ALA A 33 2.33 -7.17 -5.32
C ALA A 33 3.25 -7.58 -6.50
N PRO A 34 3.07 -8.77 -7.08
CA PRO A 34 3.97 -9.29 -8.12
C PRO A 34 3.98 -8.46 -9.40
N GLU A 35 2.88 -7.81 -9.74
CA GLU A 35 2.80 -6.89 -10.88
C GLU A 35 3.22 -5.46 -10.52
N GLY A 36 3.22 -5.14 -9.23
CA GLY A 36 3.69 -3.89 -8.67
C GLY A 36 2.69 -3.17 -7.80
N ALA A 37 3.20 -2.24 -7.00
CA ALA A 37 2.46 -1.28 -6.20
C ALA A 37 3.16 0.07 -6.25
N VAL A 38 2.44 1.15 -6.01
CA VAL A 38 2.96 2.52 -6.16
C VAL A 38 3.05 3.20 -4.81
N ILE A 39 4.22 3.74 -4.48
CA ILE A 39 4.42 4.62 -3.33
C ILE A 39 4.93 5.98 -3.76
N LYS A 40 4.38 7.05 -3.18
CA LYS A 40 4.95 8.41 -3.25
C LYS A 40 6.01 8.55 -2.17
N HIS A 41 7.23 8.07 -2.44
CA HIS A 41 8.27 7.96 -1.42
C HIS A 41 8.75 9.31 -0.86
N THR A 42 8.58 10.42 -1.61
CA THR A 42 8.90 11.75 -1.10
C THR A 42 7.97 12.24 0.00
N ALA A 43 6.79 11.64 0.15
CA ALA A 43 5.84 11.91 1.23
C ALA A 43 5.95 10.90 2.38
N CYS A 44 6.75 9.85 2.21
CA CYS A 44 6.98 8.82 3.21
C CYS A 44 8.12 9.25 4.16
N PRO A 45 7.96 9.13 5.49
CA PRO A 45 9.05 9.32 6.43
C PRO A 45 10.20 8.35 6.16
N LYS A 46 11.45 8.83 6.26
CA LYS A 46 12.63 8.00 5.97
C LYS A 46 12.75 6.80 6.90
N GLU A 47 12.27 6.93 8.10
CA GLU A 47 12.22 5.88 9.12
C GLU A 47 11.37 4.68 8.68
N MET A 48 10.39 4.94 7.81
CA MET A 48 9.47 3.93 7.26
C MET A 48 9.93 3.33 5.93
N PHE A 49 11.07 3.82 5.37
CA PHE A 49 11.60 3.29 4.11
C PHE A 49 11.98 1.81 4.18
N LYS A 50 12.35 1.35 5.37
CA LYS A 50 12.58 -0.05 5.64
C LYS A 50 11.90 -0.44 6.94
N SER A 51 10.80 -1.17 6.84
CA SER A 51 9.97 -1.54 7.97
C SER A 51 9.39 -2.94 7.82
N VAL A 52 9.09 -3.56 8.96
CA VAL A 52 8.27 -4.77 9.04
C VAL A 52 7.12 -4.44 9.98
N LEU A 53 5.91 -4.56 9.49
CA LEU A 53 4.68 -4.12 10.14
C LEU A 53 3.70 -5.28 10.26
N HIS A 54 2.75 -5.18 11.18
CA HIS A 54 1.69 -6.15 11.39
C HIS A 54 0.47 -5.81 10.54
N ALA A 55 0.00 -6.76 9.75
CA ALA A 55 -1.13 -6.54 8.86
C ALA A 55 -2.44 -6.38 9.63
N ARG A 56 -3.25 -5.43 9.15
CA ARG A 56 -4.60 -5.18 9.61
C ARG A 56 -5.52 -4.95 8.41
N PRO A 57 -6.12 -6.03 7.87
CA PRO A 57 -6.92 -5.97 6.66
C PRO A 57 -8.37 -5.54 6.93
N PHE A 58 -8.89 -4.73 6.00
CA PHE A 58 -10.29 -4.31 5.90
C PHE A 58 -10.76 -4.48 4.45
N ASP A 59 -12.02 -4.83 4.25
CA ASP A 59 -12.58 -5.11 2.94
C ASP A 59 -13.32 -3.91 2.31
N SER A 60 -13.27 -2.74 2.96
CA SER A 60 -13.77 -1.47 2.41
C SER A 60 -13.11 -0.27 3.10
N GLU A 61 -13.19 0.92 2.45
CA GLU A 61 -12.71 2.17 3.08
C GLU A 61 -13.53 2.51 4.33
N GLU A 62 -14.85 2.28 4.30
CA GLU A 62 -15.76 2.59 5.41
C GLU A 62 -15.42 1.78 6.65
N GLU A 63 -15.14 0.49 6.50
CA GLU A 63 -14.74 -0.38 7.60
C GLU A 63 -13.42 0.06 8.22
N CYS A 64 -12.44 0.38 7.36
CA CYS A 64 -11.16 0.89 7.79
C CYS A 64 -11.28 2.23 8.52
N LEU A 65 -12.05 3.17 7.97
CA LEU A 65 -12.29 4.49 8.59
C LEU A 65 -12.94 4.34 9.97
N ASP A 66 -13.95 3.48 10.10
CA ASP A 66 -14.59 3.19 11.39
C ASP A 66 -13.59 2.63 12.41
N ALA A 67 -12.70 1.73 11.97
CA ALA A 67 -11.65 1.19 12.83
C ALA A 67 -10.64 2.25 13.27
N VAL A 68 -10.22 3.14 12.38
CA VAL A 68 -9.32 4.28 12.71
C VAL A 68 -9.99 5.21 13.73
N LEU A 69 -11.24 5.60 13.49
CA LEU A 69 -11.99 6.50 14.39
C LEU A 69 -12.25 5.87 15.77
N LYS A 70 -12.33 4.55 15.86
CA LYS A 70 -12.45 3.79 17.11
C LYS A 70 -11.10 3.44 17.76
N HIS A 71 -9.99 3.98 17.26
CA HIS A 71 -8.63 3.73 17.75
C HIS A 71 -8.24 2.23 17.80
N LYS A 72 -8.73 1.44 16.82
CA LYS A 72 -8.37 0.03 16.68
C LYS A 72 -7.08 -0.17 15.90
N VAL A 73 -6.67 0.83 15.12
CA VAL A 73 -5.39 0.84 14.40
C VAL A 73 -4.30 1.38 15.33
N GLN A 74 -3.14 0.73 15.33
CA GLN A 74 -2.06 1.02 16.25
C GLN A 74 -0.75 1.30 15.52
N LYS A 75 0.19 1.89 16.24
CA LYS A 75 1.56 2.08 15.75
C LYS A 75 2.21 0.74 15.39
N GLY A 76 2.78 0.67 14.19
CA GLY A 76 3.39 -0.55 13.67
C GLY A 76 2.45 -1.39 12.82
N ASP A 77 1.22 -0.93 12.58
CA ASP A 77 0.29 -1.62 11.69
C ASP A 77 0.58 -1.30 10.20
N ALA A 78 0.43 -2.32 9.37
CA ALA A 78 0.22 -2.22 7.93
C ALA A 78 -1.29 -2.37 7.67
N VAL A 79 -1.95 -1.25 7.48
CA VAL A 79 -3.40 -1.18 7.28
C VAL A 79 -3.72 -1.44 5.82
N PHE A 80 -4.54 -2.45 5.55
CA PHE A 80 -4.96 -2.80 4.20
C PHE A 80 -6.41 -2.39 3.97
N ILE A 81 -6.68 -1.79 2.79
CA ILE A 81 -8.03 -1.60 2.26
C ILE A 81 -8.09 -2.39 0.96
N ARG A 82 -8.89 -3.45 0.94
CA ARG A 82 -8.97 -4.40 -0.16
C ARG A 82 -10.28 -4.25 -0.92
N TYR A 83 -10.33 -4.81 -2.15
CA TYR A 83 -11.50 -4.80 -3.03
C TYR A 83 -11.92 -3.40 -3.50
N GLU A 84 -11.00 -2.43 -3.43
CA GLU A 84 -11.18 -1.06 -3.90
C GLU A 84 -10.47 -0.79 -5.24
N GLY A 85 -10.06 -1.87 -5.92
CA GLY A 85 -9.46 -1.82 -7.25
C GLY A 85 -10.47 -1.52 -8.37
N PRO A 86 -9.98 -1.44 -9.62
CA PRO A 86 -10.81 -1.11 -10.80
C PRO A 86 -12.03 -2.01 -10.99
N LYS A 87 -11.90 -3.31 -10.74
CA LYS A 87 -12.99 -4.28 -10.88
C LYS A 87 -13.81 -4.44 -9.60
N GLY A 88 -13.18 -4.21 -8.44
CA GLY A 88 -13.85 -4.31 -7.15
C GLY A 88 -14.93 -3.26 -6.96
N SER A 89 -14.53 -2.00 -6.86
CA SER A 89 -15.44 -0.88 -6.60
C SER A 89 -15.37 0.26 -7.64
N GLY A 90 -14.58 0.07 -8.72
CA GLY A 90 -14.34 1.11 -9.72
C GLY A 90 -13.26 2.09 -9.32
N MET A 91 -12.42 1.72 -8.35
CA MET A 91 -11.23 2.47 -7.92
C MET A 91 -11.54 3.91 -7.48
N PRO A 92 -12.46 4.13 -6.53
CA PRO A 92 -12.77 5.46 -6.02
C PRO A 92 -11.51 6.09 -5.40
N GLU A 93 -11.48 7.41 -5.32
CA GLU A 93 -10.41 8.11 -4.63
C GLU A 93 -10.66 8.05 -3.11
N MET A 94 -9.84 7.31 -2.40
CA MET A 94 -9.91 7.21 -0.95
C MET A 94 -9.14 8.36 -0.30
N PHE A 95 -9.87 9.23 0.36
CA PHE A 95 -9.31 10.40 1.03
C PHE A 95 -9.54 10.38 2.53
N TYR A 96 -10.73 9.97 2.96
CA TYR A 96 -11.15 10.12 4.37
C TYR A 96 -10.29 9.30 5.32
N THR A 97 -9.96 8.07 4.97
CA THR A 97 -9.10 7.21 5.80
C THR A 97 -7.69 7.77 5.91
N SER A 98 -7.10 8.21 4.78
CA SER A 98 -5.76 8.79 4.80
C SER A 98 -5.70 10.09 5.61
N GLU A 99 -6.75 10.92 5.57
CA GLU A 99 -6.85 12.15 6.35
C GLU A 99 -7.06 11.86 7.85
N ALA A 100 -7.93 10.89 8.18
CA ALA A 100 -8.14 10.48 9.57
C ALA A 100 -6.83 9.99 10.23
N ILE A 101 -6.04 9.19 9.50
CA ILE A 101 -4.74 8.70 9.96
C ILE A 101 -3.73 9.85 10.10
N SER A 102 -3.65 10.74 9.10
CA SER A 102 -2.68 11.84 9.10
C SER A 102 -2.99 12.92 10.14
N SER A 103 -4.24 13.02 10.60
CA SER A 103 -4.66 13.92 11.67
C SER A 103 -4.02 13.56 13.03
N ASP A 104 -3.72 12.27 13.24
CA ASP A 104 -2.89 11.79 14.34
C ASP A 104 -1.41 11.74 13.90
N LYS A 105 -0.61 12.70 14.39
CA LYS A 105 0.79 12.86 13.99
C LYS A 105 1.69 11.66 14.35
N GLU A 106 1.34 10.92 15.38
CA GLU A 106 2.07 9.71 15.78
C GLU A 106 1.72 8.55 14.86
N LEU A 107 0.44 8.34 14.63
CA LEU A 107 -0.10 7.28 13.79
C LEU A 107 0.34 7.45 12.33
N GLY A 108 0.17 8.64 11.75
CA GLY A 108 0.50 8.95 10.37
C GLY A 108 1.97 8.78 9.99
N LYS A 109 2.88 8.66 10.98
CA LYS A 109 4.32 8.42 10.76
C LYS A 109 4.75 6.99 11.04
N SER A 110 3.88 6.16 11.59
CA SER A 110 4.25 4.86 12.15
C SER A 110 3.48 3.68 11.59
N ILE A 111 2.50 3.92 10.74
CA ILE A 111 1.75 2.89 10.02
C ILE A 111 1.97 3.00 8.52
N ALA A 112 1.73 1.91 7.78
CA ALA A 112 1.59 1.96 6.33
C ALA A 112 0.12 1.76 5.95
N LEU A 113 -0.35 2.48 4.93
CA LEU A 113 -1.68 2.33 4.36
C LEU A 113 -1.54 1.73 2.95
N ILE A 114 -2.11 0.56 2.73
CA ILE A 114 -1.88 -0.26 1.53
C ILE A 114 -3.23 -0.63 0.90
N THR A 115 -3.35 -0.52 -0.43
CA THR A 115 -4.59 -0.82 -1.15
C THR A 115 -4.36 -1.29 -2.58
N ASP A 116 -5.29 -2.06 -3.11
CA ASP A 116 -5.41 -2.34 -4.54
C ASP A 116 -6.13 -1.20 -5.31
N GLY A 117 -6.76 -0.28 -4.57
CA GLY A 117 -7.34 0.95 -5.06
C GLY A 117 -6.33 2.10 -5.18
N ARG A 118 -6.80 3.34 -5.01
CA ARG A 118 -5.97 4.56 -5.06
C ARG A 118 -6.28 5.51 -3.92
N PHE A 119 -5.26 6.26 -3.52
CA PHE A 119 -5.41 7.35 -2.57
C PHE A 119 -5.34 8.72 -3.27
N SER A 120 -5.79 9.76 -2.56
CA SER A 120 -5.63 11.13 -3.00
C SER A 120 -4.15 11.50 -3.17
N GLY A 121 -3.83 12.32 -4.17
CA GLY A 121 -2.49 12.88 -4.34
C GLY A 121 -2.03 13.76 -3.17
N ALA A 122 -2.96 14.22 -2.32
CA ALA A 122 -2.67 14.98 -1.10
C ALA A 122 -2.28 14.08 0.09
N SER A 123 -2.49 12.77 0.01
CA SER A 123 -2.13 11.84 1.08
C SER A 123 -0.66 11.89 1.44
N THR A 124 -0.37 11.88 2.73
CA THR A 124 0.96 11.92 3.33
C THR A 124 1.23 10.65 4.13
N GLY A 125 2.52 10.32 4.33
CA GLY A 125 2.92 9.12 5.06
C GLY A 125 3.28 7.95 4.13
N PRO A 126 3.46 6.74 4.69
CA PRO A 126 3.75 5.52 3.94
C PRO A 126 2.47 4.96 3.28
N VAL A 127 2.03 5.62 2.21
CA VAL A 127 0.80 5.29 1.49
C VAL A 127 1.16 4.58 0.18
N ILE A 128 0.70 3.34 0.03
CA ILE A 128 0.97 2.43 -1.08
C ILE A 128 -0.35 2.07 -1.76
N GLY A 129 -0.52 2.49 -2.99
CA GLY A 129 -1.69 2.18 -3.80
C GLY A 129 -1.38 1.28 -4.99
N HIS A 130 -2.42 0.95 -5.74
CA HIS A 130 -2.33 0.19 -6.98
C HIS A 130 -1.63 -1.18 -6.80
N CYS A 131 -1.83 -1.86 -5.65
CA CYS A 131 -1.32 -3.22 -5.48
C CYS A 131 -1.96 -4.13 -6.53
N SER A 132 -1.12 -4.73 -7.36
CA SER A 132 -1.56 -5.54 -8.49
C SER A 132 -0.93 -6.95 -8.45
N PRO A 133 -1.76 -7.98 -8.77
CA PRO A 133 -3.19 -7.97 -9.11
C PRO A 133 -4.09 -7.52 -7.95
N GLU A 134 -5.26 -6.92 -8.29
CA GLU A 134 -6.24 -6.53 -7.28
C GLU A 134 -6.92 -7.74 -6.59
N ALA A 135 -7.51 -7.52 -5.42
CA ALA A 135 -8.10 -8.58 -4.60
C ALA A 135 -9.20 -9.36 -5.33
N VAL A 136 -10.05 -8.68 -6.12
CA VAL A 136 -11.12 -9.30 -6.92
C VAL A 136 -10.57 -10.24 -8.00
N ASP A 137 -9.39 -9.96 -8.54
CA ASP A 137 -8.69 -10.82 -9.50
C ASP A 137 -7.91 -11.97 -8.81
N GLY A 138 -8.05 -12.14 -7.51
CA GLY A 138 -7.32 -13.13 -6.75
C GLY A 138 -5.86 -12.74 -6.50
N GLY A 139 -5.56 -11.44 -6.48
CA GLY A 139 -4.23 -10.95 -6.13
C GLY A 139 -3.85 -11.31 -4.69
N PRO A 140 -2.54 -11.42 -4.38
CA PRO A 140 -2.07 -11.79 -3.05
C PRO A 140 -2.59 -10.88 -1.93
N ILE A 141 -2.95 -9.64 -2.23
CA ILE A 141 -3.53 -8.72 -1.25
C ILE A 141 -4.83 -9.26 -0.63
N ALA A 142 -5.59 -10.10 -1.37
CA ALA A 142 -6.79 -10.76 -0.86
C ALA A 142 -6.50 -11.81 0.22
N LEU A 143 -5.26 -12.32 0.26
CA LEU A 143 -4.82 -13.39 1.18
C LEU A 143 -4.26 -12.87 2.49
N VAL A 144 -4.03 -11.56 2.60
CA VAL A 144 -3.48 -10.96 3.81
C VAL A 144 -4.44 -11.18 4.98
N GLU A 145 -3.94 -11.76 6.05
CA GLU A 145 -4.68 -11.99 7.28
C GLU A 145 -4.20 -11.07 8.41
N GLU A 146 -5.00 -11.01 9.46
CA GLU A 146 -4.66 -10.25 10.66
C GLU A 146 -3.33 -10.74 11.22
N ASP A 147 -2.45 -9.80 11.60
CA ASP A 147 -1.14 -10.03 12.20
C ASP A 147 -0.09 -10.68 11.27
N ASP A 148 -0.33 -10.75 9.95
CA ASP A 148 0.71 -11.10 8.99
C ASP A 148 1.84 -10.07 9.02
N LEU A 149 3.08 -10.49 8.84
CA LEU A 149 4.24 -9.59 8.82
C LEU A 149 4.49 -9.08 7.40
N ILE A 150 4.45 -7.76 7.23
CA ILE A 150 4.59 -7.08 5.96
C ILE A 150 5.92 -6.32 5.91
N GLU A 151 6.79 -6.72 5.03
CA GLU A 151 8.05 -6.02 4.74
C GLU A 151 7.85 -4.97 3.65
N ILE A 152 8.24 -3.74 3.97
CA ILE A 152 8.34 -2.63 3.03
C ILE A 152 9.82 -2.23 2.97
N ASP A 153 10.40 -2.23 1.76
CA ASP A 153 11.73 -1.67 1.52
C ASP A 153 11.68 -0.79 0.28
N VAL A 154 11.56 0.52 0.52
CA VAL A 154 11.41 1.52 -0.55
C VAL A 154 12.67 1.62 -1.41
N MET A 155 13.85 1.46 -0.81
CA MET A 155 15.13 1.57 -1.52
C MET A 155 15.38 0.37 -2.41
N GLU A 156 15.09 -0.84 -1.90
CA GLU A 156 15.20 -2.10 -2.65
C GLU A 156 13.95 -2.39 -3.50
N ARG A 157 12.94 -1.50 -3.47
CA ARG A 157 11.69 -1.64 -4.22
C ARG A 157 10.91 -2.91 -3.88
N LYS A 158 10.86 -3.29 -2.60
CA LYS A 158 10.24 -4.52 -2.14
C LYS A 158 8.95 -4.28 -1.36
N LEU A 159 7.99 -5.16 -1.57
CA LEU A 159 6.74 -5.25 -0.80
C LEU A 159 6.37 -6.73 -0.66
N ASN A 160 6.57 -7.29 0.54
CA ASN A 160 6.44 -8.72 0.77
C ASN A 160 5.64 -9.04 2.03
N ILE A 161 4.94 -10.17 2.00
CA ILE A 161 4.56 -10.91 3.21
C ILE A 161 5.80 -11.72 3.61
N VAL A 162 6.25 -11.57 4.85
CA VAL A 162 7.46 -12.23 5.39
C VAL A 162 7.19 -13.03 6.66
N GLY A 163 5.94 -13.13 7.07
CA GLY A 163 5.50 -13.92 8.21
C GLY A 163 4.00 -14.06 8.26
N VAL A 164 3.52 -15.00 9.04
CA VAL A 164 2.10 -15.32 9.23
C VAL A 164 1.82 -15.38 10.73
N ASN A 165 0.69 -14.81 11.18
CA ASN A 165 0.30 -14.76 12.59
C ASN A 165 1.41 -14.22 13.51
N GLY A 166 2.10 -13.15 13.12
CA GLY A 166 3.17 -12.52 13.88
C GLY A 166 4.51 -13.29 13.86
N GLU A 167 4.59 -14.44 13.21
CA GLU A 167 5.79 -15.25 13.13
C GLU A 167 6.48 -15.12 11.77
N ARG A 168 7.75 -14.73 11.77
CA ARG A 168 8.55 -14.66 10.54
C ARG A 168 8.81 -16.06 9.98
N LYS A 169 8.66 -16.21 8.67
CA LYS A 169 8.88 -17.44 7.92
C LYS A 169 9.92 -17.24 6.81
N SER A 170 10.43 -18.34 6.25
CA SER A 170 11.25 -18.26 5.05
C SER A 170 10.40 -17.86 3.84
N MET A 171 11.03 -17.28 2.82
CA MET A 171 10.30 -16.88 1.60
C MET A 171 9.71 -18.08 0.89
N GLU A 172 10.38 -19.23 0.93
CA GLU A 172 9.90 -20.49 0.36
C GLU A 172 8.62 -20.96 1.04
N GLU A 173 8.55 -20.89 2.37
CA GLU A 173 7.35 -21.24 3.15
C GLU A 173 6.18 -20.29 2.84
N ILE A 174 6.47 -18.99 2.74
CA ILE A 174 5.44 -17.99 2.38
C ILE A 174 4.92 -18.26 0.96
N ASP A 175 5.80 -18.52 0.00
CA ASP A 175 5.40 -18.80 -1.39
C ASP A 175 4.53 -20.06 -1.50
N GLU A 176 4.81 -21.09 -0.70
CA GLU A 176 3.97 -22.29 -0.63
C GLU A 176 2.58 -21.99 -0.04
N ILE A 177 2.53 -21.22 1.06
CA ILE A 177 1.26 -20.80 1.69
C ILE A 177 0.43 -20.00 0.68
N LEU A 178 1.02 -19.01 0.03
CA LEU A 178 0.31 -18.17 -0.94
C LEU A 178 -0.19 -18.99 -2.13
N LYS A 179 0.60 -19.92 -2.66
CA LYS A 179 0.18 -20.81 -3.76
C LYS A 179 -1.02 -21.67 -3.38
N LEU A 180 -0.99 -22.28 -2.19
CA LEU A 180 -2.09 -23.11 -1.70
C LEU A 180 -3.36 -22.27 -1.49
N SER A 181 -3.24 -21.08 -0.94
CA SER A 181 -4.37 -20.18 -0.67
C SER A 181 -4.96 -19.63 -1.98
N LEU A 182 -4.14 -19.28 -2.96
CA LEU A 182 -4.60 -18.84 -4.29
C LEU A 182 -5.38 -19.92 -5.05
N ILE A 183 -5.00 -21.20 -4.91
CA ILE A 183 -5.74 -22.32 -5.50
C ILE A 183 -7.16 -22.39 -4.91
N HIS A 184 -7.32 -22.17 -3.60
CA HIS A 184 -8.62 -22.18 -2.94
C HIS A 184 -9.51 -20.99 -3.32
N ILE A 185 -8.94 -19.82 -3.61
CA ILE A 185 -9.70 -18.65 -4.09
C ILE A 185 -10.13 -18.84 -5.56
N SER A 186 -9.31 -19.46 -6.39
CA SER A 186 -9.60 -19.69 -7.81
C SER A 186 -10.57 -20.84 -8.08
N GLU A 187 -10.79 -21.73 -7.10
CA GLU A 187 -11.89 -22.70 -7.18
C GLU A 187 -13.21 -22.00 -6.90
N PRO A 188 -14.16 -21.96 -7.86
CA PRO A 188 -15.46 -21.33 -7.64
C PRO A 188 -16.25 -22.18 -6.64
N THR A 189 -16.10 -21.91 -5.35
CA THR A 189 -17.08 -22.31 -4.38
C THR A 189 -18.36 -21.59 -4.78
N ARG A 190 -19.32 -22.33 -5.36
CA ARG A 190 -20.70 -21.88 -5.62
C ARG A 190 -21.28 -21.29 -4.34
N ARG A 191 -21.05 -20.03 -4.07
CA ARG A 191 -21.95 -19.25 -3.23
C ARG A 191 -23.09 -18.80 -4.15
N SER A 192 -24.12 -19.63 -4.20
CA SER A 192 -25.42 -19.23 -4.71
C SER A 192 -25.90 -18.05 -3.88
N TYR A 193 -25.90 -16.87 -4.46
CA TYR A 193 -26.71 -15.77 -3.97
C TYR A 193 -28.18 -16.16 -4.28
N ILE A 194 -28.94 -16.48 -3.25
CA ILE A 194 -30.40 -16.45 -3.25
C ILE A 194 -30.79 -15.11 -2.63
#